data_54fdd8e2b8ce38655089527eb4e9f1be
#
_entry.id   54fdd8e2b8ce38655089527eb4e9f1be
#
_cell.length_a   1.000
_cell.length_b   1.000
_cell.length_c   1.000
_cell.angle_alpha   90.00
_cell.angle_beta   90.00
_cell.angle_gamma   90.00
#
_symmetry.space_group_name_H-M   'P 1'
#
loop_
_entity.id
_entity.type
_entity.pdbx_description
1 polymer ?
#
loop_
_entity_poly.entity_id
_entity_poly.type
_entity_poly.pdbx_seq_one_letter_code
_entity_poly.pdbx_strand_id
1 'polypeptide(L)' 'MNNNLKGLYEMIHNTWQNTDTIKQVKCVHTNAEKYMVNRALTVGNIYEVKNETEEFLFIIDNTGKVGGYYKDYFEAI' A
#
# COMPACT_ATOMS: atom_id res chain seq x y z
N MET A 1 -23.74 16.42 3.22
CA MET A 1 -23.46 15.93 2.98
C MET A 1 -22.61 15.64 2.82
N ASN A 2 -22.28 15.72 2.86
CA ASN A 2 -21.89 14.94 2.61
C ASN A 2 -20.59 14.51 2.84
N ASN A 3 -20.16 13.94 3.47
CA ASN A 3 -19.00 13.18 3.75
C ASN A 3 -18.86 11.99 2.88
N ASN A 4 -19.31 12.12 1.68
CA ASN A 4 -19.36 11.04 0.73
C ASN A 4 -17.96 10.61 0.29
N LEU A 5 -17.01 11.55 0.23
CA LEU A 5 -15.65 11.20 -0.15
C LEU A 5 -14.99 10.25 0.85
N LYS A 6 -15.24 10.46 2.13
CA LYS A 6 -14.70 9.58 3.15
C LYS A 6 -15.28 8.19 3.05
N GLY A 7 -16.61 8.09 2.89
CA GLY A 7 -17.25 6.79 2.75
C GLY A 7 -16.81 6.04 1.52
N LEU A 8 -16.65 6.76 0.41
CA LEU A 8 -16.17 6.16 -0.83
C LEU A 8 -14.74 5.64 -0.68
N TYR A 9 -13.88 6.41 -0.03
CA TYR A 9 -12.50 6.03 0.20
C TYR A 9 -12.41 4.74 1.04
N GLU A 10 -13.19 4.68 2.11
CA GLU A 10 -13.22 3.48 2.96
C GLU A 10 -13.72 2.26 2.20
N MET A 11 -14.70 2.44 1.32
CA MET A 11 -15.23 1.36 0.50
C MET A 11 -14.16 0.81 -0.44
N ILE A 12 -13.37 1.68 -1.06
CA ILE A 12 -12.30 1.26 -1.96
C ILE A 12 -11.26 0.45 -1.18
N HIS A 13 -10.85 0.92 -0.01
CA HIS A 13 -9.88 0.20 0.82
C HIS A 13 -10.40 -1.17 1.20
N ASN A 14 -11.65 -1.25 1.67
CA ASN A 14 -12.24 -2.52 2.07
C ASN A 14 -12.33 -3.48 0.89
N THR A 15 -12.68 -2.98 -0.29
CA THR A 15 -12.75 -3.80 -1.49
C THR A 15 -11.38 -4.40 -1.81
N TRP A 16 -10.34 -3.59 -1.78
CA TRP A 16 -9.00 -4.06 -2.13
C TRP A 16 -8.44 -5.04 -1.10
N GLN A 17 -8.77 -4.88 0.17
CA GLN A 17 -8.37 -5.85 1.19
C GLN A 17 -8.93 -7.24 0.91
N ASN A 18 -10.09 -7.30 0.28
CA ASN A 18 -10.79 -8.56 0.01
C ASN A 18 -10.53 -9.10 -1.39
N THR A 19 -9.73 -8.41 -2.22
CA THR A 19 -9.37 -8.91 -3.54
C THR A 19 -8.17 -9.85 -3.45
N ASP A 20 -7.93 -10.61 -4.50
CA ASP A 20 -6.80 -11.50 -4.56
C ASP A 20 -5.50 -10.72 -4.56
N THR A 21 -4.49 -11.28 -3.92
CA THR A 21 -3.13 -10.75 -3.99
C THR A 21 -2.57 -11.03 -5.38
N ILE A 22 -2.13 -9.98 -6.08
CA ILE A 22 -1.61 -10.15 -7.43
C ILE A 22 -0.13 -10.52 -7.45
N LYS A 23 0.62 -10.14 -6.42
CA LYS A 23 2.02 -10.52 -6.24
C LYS A 23 2.49 -10.12 -4.85
N GLN A 24 3.70 -10.53 -4.50
CA GLN A 24 4.35 -10.12 -3.26
C GLN A 24 5.61 -9.36 -3.59
N VAL A 25 5.96 -8.40 -2.74
CA VAL A 25 7.17 -7.58 -2.89
C VAL A 25 7.84 -7.41 -1.53
N LYS A 26 9.14 -7.14 -1.55
CA LYS A 26 9.92 -6.90 -0.35
C LYS A 26 10.25 -5.42 -0.26
N CYS A 27 10.04 -4.83 0.90
CA CYS A 27 10.42 -3.46 1.14
C CYS A 27 11.93 -3.36 1.28
N VAL A 28 12.56 -2.49 0.49
CA VAL A 28 14.02 -2.35 0.47
C VAL A 28 14.48 -1.02 1.04
N HIS A 29 13.63 -0.01 1.10
CA HIS A 29 13.91 1.23 1.80
C HIS A 29 12.63 1.99 2.12
N THR A 30 12.72 2.94 3.04
CA THR A 30 11.61 3.80 3.43
C THR A 30 12.03 5.27 3.37
N ASN A 31 12.89 5.62 2.42
CA ASN A 31 13.45 6.96 2.29
C ASN A 31 12.48 7.87 1.54
N ALA A 32 11.53 8.43 2.27
CA ALA A 32 10.56 9.38 1.72
C ALA A 32 10.92 10.77 2.19
N GLU A 33 10.98 11.73 1.27
CA GLU A 33 11.34 13.10 1.62
C GLU A 33 10.24 13.83 2.37
N LYS A 34 8.99 13.57 2.01
CA LYS A 34 7.84 14.33 2.54
C LYS A 34 7.05 13.59 3.60
N TYR A 35 7.06 12.27 3.58
CA TYR A 35 6.17 11.48 4.42
C TYR A 35 6.96 10.44 5.19
N MET A 36 6.54 10.23 6.43
CA MET A 36 7.14 9.17 7.25
C MET A 36 6.44 7.86 6.94
N VAL A 37 7.03 7.08 6.03
CA VAL A 37 6.47 5.77 5.67
C VAL A 37 7.02 4.65 6.55
N ASN A 38 8.01 4.92 7.37
CA ASN A 38 8.66 3.91 8.19
C ASN A 38 7.77 3.35 9.30
N ARG A 39 6.60 3.92 9.54
CA ARG A 39 5.60 3.35 10.45
C ARG A 39 4.74 2.33 9.74
N ALA A 40 4.46 2.58 8.48
CA ALA A 40 3.59 1.72 7.68
C ALA A 40 4.36 0.63 6.97
N LEU A 41 5.67 0.80 6.76
CA LEU A 41 6.53 -0.15 6.07
C LEU A 41 7.78 -0.43 6.90
N THR A 42 8.19 -1.69 6.87
CA THR A 42 9.44 -2.14 7.52
C THR A 42 10.37 -2.72 6.46
N VAL A 43 11.59 -2.19 6.39
CA VAL A 43 12.59 -2.69 5.46
C VAL A 43 12.85 -4.17 5.75
N GLY A 44 12.85 -4.97 4.71
CA GLY A 44 13.04 -6.42 4.80
C GLY A 44 11.76 -7.21 4.87
N ASN A 45 10.63 -6.59 5.16
CA ASN A 45 9.35 -7.29 5.21
C ASN A 45 8.76 -7.48 3.83
N ILE A 46 7.96 -8.52 3.69
CA ILE A 46 7.25 -8.87 2.46
C ILE A 46 5.81 -8.40 2.58
N TYR A 47 5.30 -7.77 1.52
CA TYR A 47 3.95 -7.22 1.50
C TYR A 47 3.17 -7.76 0.31
N GLU A 48 1.87 -7.94 0.52
CA GLU A 48 0.96 -8.39 -0.51
C GLU A 48 0.47 -7.21 -1.32
N VAL A 49 0.60 -7.29 -2.65
CA VAL A 49 0.16 -6.25 -3.57
C VAL A 49 -1.27 -6.56 -4.01
N LYS A 50 -2.16 -5.62 -3.80
CA LYS A 50 -3.57 -5.75 -4.14
C LYS A 50 -3.93 -5.05 -5.44
N ASN A 51 -3.18 -4.05 -5.82
CA ASN A 51 -3.36 -3.35 -7.09
C ASN A 51 -2.07 -2.64 -7.43
N GLU A 52 -1.97 -2.17 -8.66
CA GLU A 52 -0.75 -1.56 -9.14
C GLU A 52 -1.07 -0.56 -10.24
N THR A 53 -0.38 0.58 -10.23
CA THR A 53 -0.40 1.53 -11.33
C THR A 53 1.02 1.64 -11.87
N GLU A 54 1.24 2.59 -12.79
CA GLU A 54 2.56 2.78 -13.37
C GLU A 54 3.59 3.18 -12.32
N GLU A 55 3.20 3.98 -11.33
CA GLU A 55 4.11 4.53 -10.33
C GLU A 55 3.95 3.89 -8.94
N PHE A 56 2.78 3.37 -8.64
CA PHE A 56 2.43 2.95 -7.29
C PHE A 56 2.11 1.49 -7.19
N LEU A 57 2.42 0.92 -6.02
CA LEU A 57 1.87 -0.36 -5.58
C LEU A 57 0.89 -0.08 -4.44
N PHE A 58 -0.25 -0.74 -4.49
CA PHE A 58 -1.23 -0.71 -3.40
C PHE A 58 -1.10 -2.01 -2.63
N ILE A 59 -0.61 -1.89 -1.41
CA ILE A 59 -0.25 -3.04 -0.58
C ILE A 59 -0.98 -2.98 0.75
N ILE A 60 -1.04 -4.12 1.43
CA ILE A 60 -1.48 -4.14 2.81
C ILE A 60 -0.25 -3.82 3.66
N ASP A 61 -0.26 -2.66 4.30
CA ASP A 61 0.87 -2.18 5.06
C ASP A 61 0.85 -2.68 6.51
N ASN A 62 1.77 -2.20 7.34
CA ASN A 62 1.89 -2.63 8.73
C ASN A 62 0.64 -2.32 9.56
N THR A 63 -0.19 -1.38 9.12
CA THR A 63 -1.44 -1.05 9.82
C THR A 63 -2.55 -2.00 9.48
N GLY A 64 -2.34 -2.91 8.53
CA GLY A 64 -3.35 -3.85 8.06
C GLY A 64 -4.31 -3.26 7.04
N LYS A 65 -4.04 -2.06 6.56
CA LYS A 65 -4.87 -1.38 5.56
C LYS A 65 -4.13 -1.28 4.24
N VAL A 66 -4.90 -1.12 3.16
CA VAL A 66 -4.32 -0.91 1.84
C VAL A 66 -3.83 0.53 1.74
N GLY A 67 -2.57 0.69 1.36
CA GLY A 67 -1.96 1.99 1.12
C GLY A 67 -1.20 1.99 -0.18
N GLY A 68 -1.10 3.15 -0.82
CA GLY A 68 -0.36 3.34 -2.07
C GLY A 68 1.02 3.88 -1.79
N TYR A 69 2.03 3.20 -2.33
CA TYR A 69 3.43 3.56 -2.12
C TYR A 69 4.18 3.49 -3.44
N TYR A 70 5.20 4.32 -3.60
CA TYR A 70 6.04 4.29 -4.79
C TYR A 70 6.71 2.93 -4.96
N LYS A 71 6.81 2.48 -6.18
CA LYS A 71 7.38 1.17 -6.51
C LYS A 71 8.84 1.03 -6.09
N ASP A 72 9.60 2.14 -6.04
CA ASP A 72 11.02 2.08 -5.71
C ASP A 72 11.28 1.71 -4.25
N TYR A 73 10.28 1.73 -3.38
CA TYR A 73 10.44 1.22 -2.02
C TYR A 73 10.56 -0.30 -1.97
N PHE A 74 10.28 -0.97 -3.08
CA PHE A 74 10.14 -2.43 -3.11
C PHE A 74 10.95 -3.05 -4.24
N GLU A 75 11.21 -4.34 -4.07
CA GLU A 75 11.71 -5.16 -5.18
C GLU A 75 10.88 -6.44 -5.27
N ALA A 76 10.84 -7.01 -6.47
CA ALA A 76 10.11 -8.23 -6.72
C ALA A 76 10.78 -9.41 -6.03
N ILE A 77 9.98 -10.35 -5.60
CA ILE A 77 10.49 -11.61 -5.05
C ILE A 77 10.09 -12.78 -5.94
#